data_cb57e25dfec71e304a9b4095b1e62ff6
#
_entry.id   cb57e25dfec71e304a9b4095b1e62ff6
#
_cell.length_a   1.000
_cell.length_b   1.000
_cell.length_c   1.000
_cell.angle_alpha   90.00
_cell.angle_beta   90.00
_cell.angle_gamma   90.00
#
_symmetry.space_group_name_H-M   'P 1'
#
loop_
_entity.id
_entity.type
_entity.pdbx_description
1 polymer ?
#
loop_
_entity_poly.entity_id
_entity_poly.type
_entity_poly.pdbx_seq_one_letter_code
_entity_poly.pdbx_strand_id
1 'polypeptide(L)' 'MEGQLKNGAILTSESGNKYTVVNLLGAGGQGEVYDVECDGKHYALKWYFKGSATAR' A
#
# COMPACT_ATOMS: atom_id res chain seq x y z
N MET A 1 9.29 12.45 0.67
CA MET A 1 9.46 11.63 -0.50
C MET A 1 8.18 10.89 -0.81
N GLU A 2 7.80 10.87 -2.08
CA GLU A 2 6.57 10.21 -2.44
C GLU A 2 6.83 8.77 -2.81
N GLY A 3 5.95 7.89 -2.42
CA GLY A 3 6.00 6.52 -2.86
C GLY A 3 5.18 6.33 -4.13
N GLN A 4 4.94 5.07 -4.49
CA GLN A 4 4.13 4.74 -5.65
C GLN A 4 2.69 5.15 -5.45
N LEU A 5 2.19 5.07 -4.22
CA LEU A 5 0.82 5.43 -3.90
C LEU A 5 0.81 6.77 -3.22
N LYS A 6 -0.18 7.58 -3.54
CA LYS A 6 -0.29 8.90 -2.92
C LYS A 6 -1.21 8.84 -1.73
N ASN A 7 -0.96 9.70 -0.74
CA ASN A 7 -1.84 9.81 0.40
C ASN A 7 -3.24 10.19 -0.09
N GLY A 8 -4.23 9.51 0.43
CA GLY A 8 -5.60 9.72 0.00
C GLY A 8 -6.05 8.81 -1.13
N ALA A 9 -5.15 8.06 -1.74
CA ALA A 9 -5.53 7.12 -2.78
C ALA A 9 -6.39 6.02 -2.18
N ILE A 10 -7.33 5.50 -2.96
CA ILE A 10 -8.22 4.46 -2.49
C ILE A 10 -7.95 3.19 -3.29
N LEU A 11 -7.71 2.11 -2.56
CA LEU A 11 -7.46 0.80 -3.15
C LEU A 11 -8.64 -0.10 -2.79
N THR A 12 -9.10 -0.88 -3.76
CA THR A 12 -10.22 -1.78 -3.53
C THR A 12 -9.73 -3.22 -3.60
N SER A 13 -10.02 -4.01 -2.57
CA SER A 13 -9.64 -5.42 -2.56
C SER A 13 -10.63 -6.23 -3.37
N GLU A 14 -10.28 -7.49 -3.62
CA GLU A 14 -11.16 -8.37 -4.37
C GLU A 14 -12.48 -8.61 -3.64
N SER A 15 -12.46 -8.52 -2.32
CA SER A 15 -13.68 -8.70 -1.54
C SER A 15 -14.53 -7.44 -1.47
N GLY A 16 -14.07 -6.35 -2.09
CA GLY A 16 -14.84 -5.11 -2.13
C GLY A 16 -14.52 -4.11 -1.04
N ASN A 17 -13.57 -4.42 -0.17
CA ASN A 17 -13.18 -3.48 0.87
C ASN A 17 -12.33 -2.37 0.28
N LYS A 18 -12.56 -1.15 0.74
CA LYS A 18 -11.83 0.00 0.26
C LYS A 18 -10.88 0.48 1.33
N TYR A 19 -9.62 0.65 0.94
CA TYR A 19 -8.58 1.09 1.85
C TYR A 19 -8.06 2.44 1.38
N THR A 20 -8.01 3.40 2.27
CA THR A 20 -7.49 4.72 1.96
C THR A 20 -6.05 4.81 2.42
N VAL A 21 -5.16 5.18 1.53
CA VAL A 21 -3.74 5.32 1.87
C VAL A 21 -3.57 6.56 2.74
N VAL A 22 -3.04 6.36 3.93
CA VAL A 22 -2.85 7.44 4.88
C VAL A 22 -1.43 7.97 4.82
N ASN A 23 -0.45 7.07 4.84
CA ASN A 23 0.93 7.51 4.93
C ASN A 23 1.88 6.40 4.49
N LEU A 24 3.06 6.79 4.04
CA LEU A 24 4.11 5.84 3.69
C LEU A 24 4.91 5.55 4.95
N LEU A 25 4.97 4.27 5.33
CA LEU A 25 5.68 3.87 6.54
C LEU A 25 7.11 3.46 6.26
N GLY A 26 7.38 2.89 5.10
CA GLY A 26 8.73 2.47 4.77
C GLY A 26 8.86 2.17 3.31
N ALA A 27 10.07 2.18 2.80
CA ALA A 27 10.34 1.93 1.40
C ALA A 27 11.69 1.22 1.25
N GLY A 28 11.77 0.36 0.26
CA GLY A 28 13.00 -0.36 -0.04
C GLY A 28 13.04 -0.70 -1.51
N GLY A 29 14.00 -1.52 -1.90
CA GLY A 29 14.18 -1.87 -3.30
C GLY A 29 13.11 -2.76 -3.86
N GLN A 30 12.39 -3.48 -3.01
CA GLN A 30 11.36 -4.40 -3.47
C GLN A 30 9.96 -3.86 -3.39
N GLY A 31 9.75 -2.82 -2.63
CA GLY A 31 8.42 -2.27 -2.49
C GLY A 31 8.32 -1.29 -1.34
N GLU A 32 7.09 -1.03 -0.93
CA GLU A 32 6.78 -0.01 0.06
C GLU A 32 5.75 -0.54 1.02
N VAL A 33 5.74 0.02 2.23
CA VAL A 33 4.74 -0.31 3.24
C VAL A 33 3.95 0.95 3.56
N TYR A 34 2.65 0.84 3.51
CA TYR A 34 1.77 1.98 3.74
C TYR A 34 0.85 1.75 4.92
N ASP A 35 0.54 2.82 5.61
CA ASP A 35 -0.55 2.84 6.57
C ASP A 35 -1.82 3.11 5.78
N VAL A 36 -2.79 2.21 5.85
CA VAL A 36 -4.07 2.37 5.17
C VAL A 36 -5.18 2.25 6.18
N GLU A 37 -6.29 2.88 5.88
CA GLU A 37 -7.45 2.87 6.76
C GLU A 37 -8.64 2.24 6.08
N CYS A 38 -9.37 1.41 6.81
CA CYS A 38 -10.61 0.81 6.34
C CYS A 38 -11.57 0.77 7.50
N ASP A 39 -12.71 1.43 7.36
CA ASP A 39 -13.75 1.48 8.39
C ASP A 39 -13.21 1.93 9.76
N GLY A 40 -12.36 2.94 9.74
CA GLY A 40 -11.81 3.49 10.96
C GLY A 40 -10.67 2.71 11.58
N LYS A 41 -10.25 1.63 10.93
CA LYS A 41 -9.14 0.82 11.43
C LYS A 41 -7.96 0.96 10.50
N HIS A 42 -6.75 0.88 11.07
CA HIS A 42 -5.53 1.03 10.29
C HIS A 42 -4.85 -0.31 10.08
N TYR A 43 -4.28 -0.48 8.91
CA TYR A 43 -3.59 -1.71 8.54
C TYR A 43 -2.29 -1.35 7.83
N ALA A 44 -1.31 -2.24 7.88
CA ALA A 44 -0.09 -2.09 7.13
C ALA A 44 -0.26 -2.80 5.80
N LEU A 45 -0.11 -2.08 4.71
CA LEU A 45 -0.24 -2.64 3.37
C LEU A 45 1.15 -2.70 2.74
N LYS A 46 1.54 -3.88 2.27
CA LYS A 46 2.80 -4.02 1.55
C LYS A 46 2.51 -3.93 0.07
N TRP A 47 3.21 -3.03 -0.60
CA TRP A 47 3.05 -2.78 -2.03
C TRP A 47 4.34 -3.15 -2.72
N TYR A 48 4.34 -4.23 -3.48
CA TYR A 48 5.55 -4.71 -4.14
C TYR A 48 5.66 -4.10 -5.52
N PHE A 49 6.88 -3.71 -5.88
CA PHE A 49 7.11 -3.15 -7.20
C PHE A 49 7.00 -4.26 -8.23
N LYS A 50 6.40 -3.91 -9.37
CA LYS A 50 6.26 -4.86 -10.43
C LYS A 50 7.63 -5.26 -10.93
N GLY A 51 7.86 -6.55 -11.03
CA GLY A 51 9.14 -7.06 -11.50
C GLY A 51 10.17 -7.28 -10.41
N SER A 52 9.92 -6.77 -9.21
CA SER A 52 10.88 -6.95 -8.14
C SER A 52 10.66 -8.26 -7.39
N ALA A 53 9.48 -8.75 -7.37
CA ALA A 53 9.22 -10.02 -6.78
C ALA A 53 9.57 -11.04 -7.77
N THR A 54 10.68 -11.66 -7.66
CA THR A 54 11.01 -12.60 -8.56
C THR A 54 10.49 -13.84 -8.30
N ALA A 55 9.98 -14.22 -9.08
CA ALA A 55 9.53 -15.40 -8.87
C ALA A 55 10.48 -16.45 -8.84
N ARG A 56 10.83 -16.39 -8.88
CA ARG A 56 11.40 -17.13 -9.21
C ARG A 56 11.33 -17.73 -9.14
#